data_ea6dff558059ea6331ca88371eeb050d
#
_entry.id   ea6dff558059ea6331ca88371eeb050d
#
_cell.length_a   1.000
_cell.length_b   1.000
_cell.length_c   1.000
_cell.angle_alpha   90.00
_cell.angle_beta   90.00
_cell.angle_gamma   90.00
#
_symmetry.space_group_name_H-M   'P 1'
#
loop_
_entity.id
_entity.type
_entity.pdbx_description
1 polymer ?
#
loop_
_entity_poly.entity_id
_entity_poly.type
_entity_poly.pdbx_seq_one_letter_code
_entity_poly.pdbx_strand_id
1 'polypeptide(L)'
;ADFSALNSRIFGTVEYYTSQTNNLLFNINIPQMNGLDKIPSNIGKMSNKGFEMTVTGIPIETKDFSWDVTFNFSRNRNKVKSILGIDADGDGREDDLISDKIFINHPYGVCYDYNIIGMWQIADKQNGLIPDGFEYGTYKVEDVNNDGKYTADKDRKIIGYSDPAYRFSIQNSFRYKNWEFKFMINSVQGGKNYYYGQPGKDLANPDNIYQNNLFNFDYWTPENPNARYRQLGYYTQALGYTFSPYVQRSFVRLQDVTLSYNVPASFLSKFKVNRLKLYVTGKNLLTFTDWDGWD
;
A
#
# COMPACT_ATOMS: atom_id res chain seq x y z
N ALA A 1 -10.94 -18.72 -17.26
CA ALA A 1 -12.22 -19.23 -17.77
C ALA A 1 -13.10 -18.04 -18.15
N ASP A 2 -13.64 -18.06 -19.35
CA ASP A 2 -14.59 -17.09 -19.84
C ASP A 2 -16.01 -17.61 -19.62
N PHE A 3 -16.96 -16.74 -19.32
CA PHE A 3 -18.35 -17.11 -19.14
C PHE A 3 -19.30 -16.07 -19.71
N SER A 4 -20.48 -16.50 -20.12
CA SER A 4 -21.58 -15.64 -20.51
C SER A 4 -22.91 -16.28 -20.06
N ALA A 5 -23.81 -15.49 -19.55
CA ALA A 5 -25.11 -15.90 -19.02
C ALA A 5 -26.19 -14.87 -19.32
N LEU A 6 -27.46 -15.27 -19.13
CA LEU A 6 -28.64 -14.41 -19.32
C LEU A 6 -28.71 -13.71 -20.68
N ASN A 7 -28.52 -14.48 -21.76
CA ASN A 7 -28.44 -13.96 -23.14
C ASN A 7 -27.36 -12.87 -23.26
N SER A 8 -26.16 -13.13 -22.75
CA SER A 8 -25.02 -12.23 -22.75
C SER A 8 -25.23 -10.92 -21.98
N ARG A 9 -26.19 -10.87 -21.07
CA ARG A 9 -26.34 -9.73 -20.15
C ARG A 9 -25.35 -9.74 -19.00
N ILE A 10 -24.76 -10.90 -18.69
CA ILE A 10 -23.67 -11.04 -17.75
C ILE A 10 -22.59 -11.85 -18.42
N PHE A 11 -21.40 -11.30 -18.52
CA PHE A 11 -20.25 -11.98 -19.11
C PHE A 11 -18.95 -11.50 -18.46
N GLY A 12 -17.92 -12.31 -18.60
CA GLY A 12 -16.64 -11.96 -18.00
C GLY A 12 -15.63 -13.07 -18.03
N THR A 13 -14.54 -12.84 -17.34
CA THR A 13 -13.43 -13.76 -17.18
C THR A 13 -13.11 -13.96 -15.71
N VAL A 14 -12.74 -15.18 -15.34
CA VAL A 14 -12.21 -15.53 -14.03
C VAL A 14 -10.92 -16.29 -14.23
N GLU A 15 -9.86 -15.83 -13.62
CA GLU A 15 -8.54 -16.43 -13.74
C GLU A 15 -7.97 -16.74 -12.36
N TYR A 16 -7.40 -17.92 -12.23
CA TYR A 16 -6.58 -18.30 -11.10
C TYR A 16 -5.25 -18.84 -11.64
N TYR A 17 -4.16 -18.31 -11.12
CA TYR A 17 -2.85 -18.76 -11.52
C TYR A 17 -1.97 -19.05 -10.30
N THR A 18 -1.05 -19.98 -10.52
CA THR A 18 0.05 -20.24 -9.59
C THR A 18 1.33 -20.39 -10.39
N SER A 19 2.38 -19.76 -9.92
CA SER A 19 3.71 -19.89 -10.51
C SER A 19 4.75 -20.09 -9.42
N GLN A 20 5.85 -20.71 -9.77
CA GLN A 20 7.01 -20.88 -8.92
C GLN A 20 8.24 -20.43 -9.69
N THR A 21 9.01 -19.57 -9.09
CA THR A 21 10.31 -19.14 -9.59
C THR A 21 11.39 -19.79 -8.71
N ASN A 22 12.29 -20.50 -9.35
CA ASN A 22 13.45 -21.10 -8.70
C ASN A 22 14.72 -20.36 -9.15
N ASN A 23 15.79 -20.57 -8.44
CA ASN A 23 17.08 -20.01 -8.78
C ASN A 23 17.09 -18.48 -8.81
N LEU A 24 16.41 -17.87 -7.85
CA LEU A 24 16.50 -16.42 -7.64
C LEU A 24 17.89 -16.05 -7.15
N LEU A 25 18.42 -14.94 -7.67
CA LEU A 25 19.69 -14.39 -7.23
C LEU A 25 19.51 -13.62 -5.93
N PHE A 26 20.17 -14.07 -4.89
CA PHE A 26 20.34 -13.34 -3.64
C PHE A 26 21.81 -13.04 -3.37
N ASN A 27 22.09 -11.87 -2.80
CA ASN A 27 23.42 -11.56 -2.31
C ASN A 27 23.59 -12.17 -0.92
N ILE A 28 24.51 -13.10 -0.79
CA ILE A 28 24.90 -13.71 0.48
C ILE A 28 26.01 -12.88 1.10
N ASN A 29 25.85 -12.49 2.36
CA ASN A 29 26.94 -11.92 3.13
C ASN A 29 27.98 -13.02 3.44
N ILE A 30 29.22 -12.75 3.12
CA ILE A 30 30.34 -13.66 3.40
C ILE A 30 31.31 -12.99 4.37
N PRO A 31 32.07 -13.80 5.16
CA PRO A 31 33.10 -13.25 6.03
C PRO A 31 34.11 -12.40 5.22
N GLN A 32 34.42 -11.21 5.69
CA GLN A 32 35.30 -10.23 5.05
C GLN A 32 36.73 -10.74 4.78
N MET A 33 37.09 -11.90 5.32
CA MET A 33 38.40 -12.53 5.11
C MET A 33 38.73 -12.80 3.62
N ASN A 34 37.70 -12.76 2.73
CA ASN A 34 37.87 -13.04 1.31
C ASN A 34 37.91 -11.76 0.43
N GLY A 35 37.93 -10.56 1.04
CA GLY A 35 37.98 -9.30 0.30
C GLY A 35 36.67 -8.92 -0.41
N LEU A 36 35.60 -9.68 -0.23
CA LEU A 36 34.27 -9.41 -0.73
C LEU A 36 33.29 -9.48 0.45
N ASP A 37 32.35 -8.53 0.49
CA ASP A 37 31.32 -8.51 1.54
C ASP A 37 30.13 -9.36 1.16
N LYS A 38 29.86 -9.55 -0.15
CA LYS A 38 28.68 -10.25 -0.66
C LYS A 38 29.00 -11.04 -1.93
N ILE A 39 28.39 -12.21 -2.07
CA ILE A 39 28.42 -13.02 -3.30
C ILE A 39 26.98 -13.23 -3.79
N PRO A 40 26.68 -12.98 -5.09
CA PRO A 40 25.40 -13.36 -5.64
C PRO A 40 25.30 -14.89 -5.73
N SER A 41 24.24 -15.44 -5.15
CA SER A 41 23.95 -16.87 -5.16
C SER A 41 22.58 -17.15 -5.77
N ASN A 42 22.49 -18.23 -6.54
CA ASN A 42 21.31 -18.59 -7.35
C ASN A 42 20.54 -19.75 -6.69
N ILE A 43 19.95 -19.51 -5.53
CA ILE A 43 19.34 -20.56 -4.70
C ILE A 43 17.92 -20.25 -4.22
N GLY A 44 17.47 -19.01 -4.31
CA GLY A 44 16.17 -18.62 -3.81
C GLY A 44 14.99 -19.25 -4.57
N LYS A 45 13.91 -19.49 -3.87
CA LYS A 45 12.64 -19.96 -4.42
C LYS A 45 11.50 -19.07 -3.97
N MET A 46 10.62 -18.72 -4.90
CA MET A 46 9.42 -17.93 -4.62
C MET A 46 8.21 -18.55 -5.32
N SER A 47 7.07 -18.52 -4.66
CA SER A 47 5.79 -18.88 -5.27
C SER A 47 4.91 -17.63 -5.40
N ASN A 48 4.13 -17.59 -6.46
CA ASN A 48 3.15 -16.55 -6.73
C ASN A 48 1.79 -17.20 -6.97
N LYS A 49 0.73 -16.66 -6.37
CA LYS A 49 -0.64 -17.10 -6.59
C LYS A 49 -1.52 -15.88 -6.77
N GLY A 50 -2.34 -15.89 -7.80
CA GLY A 50 -3.25 -14.80 -8.08
C GLY A 50 -4.64 -15.26 -8.47
N PHE A 51 -5.56 -14.37 -8.20
CA PHE A 51 -6.95 -14.47 -8.62
C PHE A 51 -7.35 -13.15 -9.27
N GLU A 52 -7.88 -13.23 -10.49
CA GLU A 52 -8.33 -12.10 -11.27
C GLU A 52 -9.74 -12.36 -11.79
N MET A 53 -10.57 -11.34 -11.77
CA MET A 53 -11.94 -11.44 -12.22
C MET A 53 -12.36 -10.13 -12.89
N THR A 54 -12.95 -10.25 -14.06
CA THR A 54 -13.66 -9.18 -14.74
C THR A 54 -15.08 -9.64 -15.03
N VAL A 55 -16.07 -8.89 -14.55
CA VAL A 55 -17.48 -9.17 -14.79
C VAL A 55 -18.14 -7.93 -15.34
N THR A 56 -18.78 -8.07 -16.50
CA THR A 56 -19.61 -7.02 -17.09
C THR A 56 -21.06 -7.45 -17.06
N GLY A 57 -21.90 -6.58 -16.55
CA GLY A 57 -23.35 -6.73 -16.55
C GLY A 57 -24.04 -5.63 -17.33
N ILE A 58 -25.15 -5.97 -17.95
CA ILE A 58 -26.06 -5.03 -18.65
C ILE A 58 -27.43 -5.12 -17.93
N PRO A 59 -27.57 -4.45 -16.76
CA PRO A 59 -28.80 -4.55 -15.96
C PRO A 59 -30.03 -4.03 -16.72
N ILE A 60 -29.86 -2.97 -17.47
CA ILE A 60 -30.96 -2.33 -18.21
C ILE A 60 -30.51 -2.07 -19.66
N GLU A 61 -31.33 -2.53 -20.59
CA GLU A 61 -31.19 -2.25 -22.02
C GLU A 61 -32.56 -2.05 -22.64
N THR A 62 -32.81 -0.86 -23.13
CA THR A 62 -34.02 -0.46 -23.83
C THR A 62 -33.62 0.27 -25.11
N LYS A 63 -34.61 0.65 -25.93
CA LYS A 63 -34.38 1.41 -27.18
C LYS A 63 -33.63 2.74 -26.92
N ASP A 64 -33.97 3.43 -25.84
CA ASP A 64 -33.47 4.79 -25.58
C ASP A 64 -32.45 4.84 -24.41
N PHE A 65 -32.39 3.80 -23.56
CA PHE A 65 -31.57 3.79 -22.39
C PHE A 65 -30.82 2.45 -22.23
N SER A 66 -29.53 2.51 -21.96
CA SER A 66 -28.76 1.35 -21.49
C SER A 66 -27.87 1.71 -20.29
N TRP A 67 -27.70 0.74 -19.40
CA TRP A 67 -26.76 0.78 -18.31
C TRP A 67 -25.86 -0.44 -18.37
N ASP A 68 -24.57 -0.18 -18.47
CA ASP A 68 -23.53 -1.21 -18.44
C ASP A 68 -22.68 -0.98 -17.19
N VAL A 69 -22.36 -2.05 -16.45
CA VAL A 69 -21.46 -2.01 -15.29
C VAL A 69 -20.40 -3.06 -15.43
N THR A 70 -19.13 -2.66 -15.26
CA THR A 70 -17.99 -3.59 -15.26
C THR A 70 -17.32 -3.53 -13.90
N PHE A 71 -17.14 -4.70 -13.29
CA PHE A 71 -16.39 -4.91 -12.06
C PHE A 71 -15.10 -5.67 -12.37
N ASN A 72 -13.97 -5.13 -11.91
CA ASN A 72 -12.69 -5.80 -11.97
C ASN A 72 -12.18 -6.01 -10.56
N PHE A 73 -11.60 -7.17 -10.30
CA PHE A 73 -10.96 -7.53 -9.05
C PHE A 73 -9.65 -8.25 -9.33
N SER A 74 -8.60 -7.93 -8.57
CA SER A 74 -7.35 -8.66 -8.63
C SER A 74 -6.73 -8.80 -7.24
N ARG A 75 -6.19 -9.99 -6.99
CA ARG A 75 -5.43 -10.32 -5.79
C ARG A 75 -4.24 -11.16 -6.18
N ASN A 76 -3.04 -10.69 -5.86
CA ASN A 76 -1.81 -11.45 -6.03
C ASN A 76 -1.10 -11.61 -4.67
N ARG A 77 -0.51 -12.78 -4.45
CA ARG A 77 0.27 -13.10 -3.26
C ARG A 77 1.53 -13.83 -3.66
N ASN A 78 2.65 -13.18 -3.44
CA ASN A 78 3.94 -13.84 -3.49
C ASN A 78 4.29 -14.45 -2.13
N LYS A 79 5.18 -15.42 -2.12
CA LYS A 79 5.66 -16.08 -0.91
C LYS A 79 7.07 -16.60 -1.13
N VAL A 80 8.00 -16.15 -0.30
CA VAL A 80 9.35 -16.71 -0.25
C VAL A 80 9.26 -18.13 0.26
N LYS A 81 9.85 -19.09 -0.46
CA LYS A 81 9.80 -20.50 -0.12
C LYS A 81 11.12 -21.05 0.39
N SER A 82 12.20 -20.48 -0.09
CA SER A 82 13.56 -20.81 0.32
C SER A 82 14.47 -19.62 -0.02
N ILE A 83 15.50 -19.40 0.73
CA ILE A 83 16.47 -18.33 0.57
C ILE A 83 17.86 -18.93 0.30
N LEU A 84 18.51 -19.46 1.32
CA LEU A 84 19.87 -19.98 1.29
C LEU A 84 19.97 -21.46 1.58
N GLY A 85 18.94 -22.09 2.13
CA GLY A 85 18.95 -23.48 2.59
C GLY A 85 19.79 -23.70 3.83
N ILE A 86 20.05 -22.65 4.62
CA ILE A 86 20.85 -22.70 5.84
C ILE A 86 19.91 -22.81 7.04
N ASP A 87 20.25 -23.70 7.96
CA ASP A 87 19.64 -23.91 9.27
C ASP A 87 20.79 -23.81 10.30
N ALA A 88 21.06 -22.59 10.75
CA ALA A 88 22.20 -22.32 11.62
C ALA A 88 21.86 -22.59 13.11
N ASP A 89 20.58 -22.49 13.48
CA ASP A 89 20.13 -22.75 14.85
C ASP A 89 19.76 -24.21 15.11
N GLY A 90 19.64 -25.02 14.04
CA GLY A 90 19.41 -26.48 14.12
C GLY A 90 17.98 -26.86 14.48
N ASP A 91 17.00 -25.97 14.21
CA ASP A 91 15.59 -26.23 14.50
C ASP A 91 14.89 -27.09 13.42
N GLY A 92 15.61 -27.45 12.36
CA GLY A 92 15.11 -28.23 11.22
C GLY A 92 14.40 -27.41 10.16
N ARG A 93 14.52 -26.09 10.23
CA ARG A 93 13.98 -25.14 9.26
C ARG A 93 15.07 -24.25 8.71
N GLU A 94 14.85 -23.73 7.52
CA GLU A 94 15.74 -22.75 6.94
C GLU A 94 15.56 -21.39 7.63
N ASP A 95 16.66 -20.70 7.94
CA ASP A 95 16.68 -19.41 8.61
C ASP A 95 16.16 -18.26 7.74
N ASP A 96 15.49 -17.31 8.38
CA ASP A 96 15.12 -16.04 7.80
C ASP A 96 16.33 -15.09 7.65
N LEU A 97 16.36 -14.26 6.61
CA LEU A 97 17.32 -13.16 6.48
C LEU A 97 16.77 -11.89 7.12
N ILE A 98 16.82 -11.81 8.44
CA ILE A 98 16.22 -10.74 9.24
C ILE A 98 16.83 -9.37 8.86
N SER A 99 18.15 -9.28 8.62
CA SER A 99 18.85 -8.07 8.23
C SER A 99 18.33 -7.48 6.92
N ASP A 100 17.96 -8.34 6.00
CA ASP A 100 17.42 -7.97 4.68
C ASP A 100 15.87 -7.93 4.67
N LYS A 101 15.23 -8.19 5.80
CA LYS A 101 13.78 -8.28 5.99
C LYS A 101 13.13 -9.30 5.04
N ILE A 102 13.80 -10.43 4.81
CA ILE A 102 13.29 -11.52 3.99
C ILE A 102 12.95 -12.69 4.91
N PHE A 103 11.69 -13.07 4.91
CA PHE A 103 11.13 -14.09 5.80
C PHE A 103 10.54 -15.25 5.00
N ILE A 104 10.88 -16.47 5.39
CA ILE A 104 10.35 -17.68 4.75
C ILE A 104 8.85 -17.80 5.04
N ASN A 105 8.10 -18.22 4.05
CA ASN A 105 6.65 -18.28 4.08
C ASN A 105 5.93 -16.94 4.16
N HIS A 106 6.63 -15.82 4.07
CA HIS A 106 6.07 -14.48 3.97
C HIS A 106 6.24 -13.90 2.56
N PRO A 107 5.46 -12.87 2.17
CA PRO A 107 5.70 -12.11 0.96
C PRO A 107 7.06 -11.41 0.99
N TYR A 108 7.65 -11.22 -0.17
CA TYR A 108 8.75 -10.26 -0.31
C TYR A 108 8.19 -8.83 -0.07
N GLY A 109 8.93 -8.00 0.66
CA GLY A 109 8.44 -6.66 1.02
C GLY A 109 7.67 -6.62 2.35
N VAL A 110 8.17 -7.36 3.31
CA VAL A 110 7.71 -7.34 4.71
C VAL A 110 8.05 -6.00 5.37
N CYS A 111 7.09 -5.40 6.04
CA CYS A 111 7.32 -4.30 6.97
C CYS A 111 7.70 -4.91 8.33
N TYR A 112 9.00 -5.08 8.57
CA TYR A 112 9.54 -5.61 9.81
C TYR A 112 10.18 -4.48 10.61
N ASP A 113 9.57 -4.12 11.73
CA ASP A 113 10.01 -3.01 12.57
C ASP A 113 9.34 -3.07 13.96
N TYR A 114 9.63 -2.09 14.81
CA TYR A 114 8.88 -1.89 16.05
C TYR A 114 7.43 -1.55 15.75
N ASN A 115 6.51 -2.16 16.50
CA ASN A 115 5.09 -1.85 16.41
C ASN A 115 4.76 -0.63 17.27
N ILE A 116 4.43 0.49 16.64
CA ILE A 116 3.98 1.70 17.34
C ILE A 116 2.56 1.45 17.84
N ILE A 117 2.36 1.55 19.15
CA ILE A 117 1.08 1.33 19.83
C ILE A 117 0.46 2.61 20.37
N GLY A 118 1.10 3.75 20.19
CA GLY A 118 0.61 5.06 20.63
C GLY A 118 1.71 6.09 20.79
N MET A 119 1.42 7.10 21.62
CA MET A 119 2.35 8.13 22.06
C MET A 119 2.44 8.13 23.57
N TRP A 120 3.64 8.34 24.08
CA TRP A 120 3.84 8.64 25.50
C TRP A 120 3.20 9.99 25.84
N GLN A 121 2.41 10.04 26.90
CA GLN A 121 1.68 11.22 27.33
C GLN A 121 2.34 11.89 28.55
N ILE A 122 1.99 13.15 28.80
CA ILE A 122 2.45 13.87 30.00
C ILE A 122 2.05 13.12 31.28
N ALA A 123 0.84 12.53 31.31
CA ALA A 123 0.38 11.72 32.42
C ALA A 123 1.24 10.48 32.66
N ASP A 124 1.75 9.85 31.60
CA ASP A 124 2.66 8.69 31.72
C ASP A 124 3.97 9.09 32.41
N LYS A 125 4.49 10.29 32.09
CA LYS A 125 5.68 10.83 32.76
C LYS A 125 5.43 11.12 34.25
N GLN A 126 4.30 11.74 34.57
CA GLN A 126 3.93 12.02 35.96
C GLN A 126 3.77 10.74 36.80
N ASN A 127 3.33 9.66 36.17
CA ASN A 127 3.17 8.36 36.81
C ASN A 127 4.43 7.48 36.77
N GLY A 128 5.55 7.97 36.24
CA GLY A 128 6.81 7.22 36.15
C GLY A 128 6.74 6.01 35.20
N LEU A 129 5.87 6.03 34.21
CA LEU A 129 5.65 4.92 33.28
C LEU A 129 6.53 4.98 32.02
N ILE A 130 7.19 6.12 31.78
CA ILE A 130 8.03 6.31 30.61
C ILE A 130 9.40 5.69 30.87
N PRO A 131 9.82 4.71 30.05
CA PRO A 131 11.13 4.07 30.19
C PRO A 131 12.28 5.05 29.91
N ASP A 132 13.47 4.72 30.40
CA ASP A 132 14.68 5.49 30.12
C ASP A 132 14.91 5.63 28.61
N GLY A 133 15.20 6.88 28.18
CA GLY A 133 15.45 7.22 26.79
C GLY A 133 14.20 7.58 25.98
N PHE A 134 13.01 7.47 26.57
CA PHE A 134 11.78 8.00 25.99
C PHE A 134 11.35 9.30 26.70
N GLU A 135 10.47 10.04 26.04
CA GLU A 135 9.88 11.25 26.62
C GLU A 135 8.41 11.32 26.14
N TYR A 136 7.57 12.09 26.83
CA TYR A 136 6.20 12.35 26.35
C TYR A 136 6.23 12.98 24.95
N GLY A 137 5.21 12.72 24.15
CA GLY A 137 5.15 13.15 22.75
C GLY A 137 6.05 12.36 21.79
N THR A 138 6.72 11.29 22.26
CA THR A 138 7.42 10.34 21.41
C THR A 138 6.62 9.06 21.23
N TYR A 139 6.96 8.24 20.21
CA TYR A 139 6.24 7.00 19.96
C TYR A 139 6.41 6.01 21.11
N LYS A 140 5.28 5.44 21.53
CA LYS A 140 5.21 4.28 22.40
C LYS A 140 5.23 3.03 21.53
N VAL A 141 6.24 2.20 21.68
CA VAL A 141 6.37 0.93 20.95
C VAL A 141 6.06 -0.25 21.84
N GLU A 142 5.68 -1.35 21.22
CA GLU A 142 5.36 -2.60 21.89
C GLU A 142 6.65 -3.28 22.39
N ASP A 143 6.67 -3.68 23.65
CA ASP A 143 7.63 -4.60 24.24
C ASP A 143 7.09 -6.01 23.96
N VAL A 144 7.63 -6.66 22.92
CA VAL A 144 7.08 -7.93 22.41
C VAL A 144 7.33 -9.09 23.38
N ASN A 145 8.48 -9.10 24.04
CA ASN A 145 8.87 -10.16 24.97
C ASN A 145 8.56 -9.83 26.45
N ASN A 146 8.07 -8.62 26.75
CA ASN A 146 7.73 -8.10 28.07
C ASN A 146 8.91 -8.15 29.07
N ASP A 147 10.13 -7.85 28.60
CA ASP A 147 11.32 -7.81 29.46
C ASP A 147 11.64 -6.39 30.00
N GLY A 148 10.81 -5.39 29.64
CA GLY A 148 10.95 -3.99 30.02
C GLY A 148 12.06 -3.25 29.28
N LYS A 149 12.64 -3.86 28.23
CA LYS A 149 13.67 -3.28 27.37
C LYS A 149 13.23 -3.29 25.94
N TYR A 150 13.74 -2.38 25.14
CA TYR A 150 13.38 -2.26 23.74
C TYR A 150 14.61 -2.53 22.88
N THR A 151 14.70 -3.72 22.31
CA THR A 151 15.85 -4.17 21.53
C THR A 151 15.43 -4.61 20.13
N ALA A 152 16.32 -4.43 19.15
CA ALA A 152 15.97 -4.68 17.74
C ALA A 152 15.75 -6.15 17.41
N ASP A 153 16.39 -7.03 18.15
CA ASP A 153 16.34 -8.48 17.99
C ASP A 153 15.08 -9.11 18.63
N LYS A 154 14.51 -8.46 19.66
CA LYS A 154 13.39 -9.01 20.42
C LYS A 154 12.07 -8.31 20.22
N ASP A 155 12.10 -7.00 19.91
CA ASP A 155 10.89 -6.16 19.91
C ASP A 155 10.47 -5.70 18.52
N ARG A 156 11.17 -6.14 17.48
CA ARG A 156 10.70 -6.01 16.11
C ARG A 156 9.84 -7.20 15.72
N LYS A 157 8.81 -6.93 14.95
CA LYS A 157 7.94 -7.96 14.38
C LYS A 157 7.41 -7.56 13.01
N ILE A 158 6.77 -8.50 12.31
CA ILE A 158 6.09 -8.22 11.06
C ILE A 158 4.82 -7.42 11.38
N ILE A 159 4.82 -6.13 11.03
CA ILE A 159 3.71 -5.21 11.26
C ILE A 159 2.82 -5.01 10.02
N GLY A 160 3.19 -5.63 8.91
CA GLY A 160 2.43 -5.59 7.67
C GLY A 160 3.27 -5.91 6.44
N TYR A 161 2.72 -5.60 5.27
CA TYR A 161 3.35 -5.85 3.97
C TYR A 161 3.25 -4.60 3.11
N SER A 162 4.26 -4.35 2.27
CA SER A 162 4.28 -3.24 1.34
C SER A 162 3.32 -3.44 0.15
N ASP A 163 3.08 -4.70 -0.22
CA ASP A 163 2.19 -5.03 -1.32
C ASP A 163 0.71 -4.88 -0.93
N PRO A 164 -0.13 -4.41 -1.86
CA PRO A 164 -1.57 -4.37 -1.67
C PRO A 164 -2.16 -5.74 -1.39
N ALA A 165 -3.20 -5.78 -0.57
CA ALA A 165 -3.98 -6.98 -0.28
C ALA A 165 -4.82 -7.42 -1.48
N TYR A 166 -5.45 -6.46 -2.16
CA TYR A 166 -6.25 -6.63 -3.37
C TYR A 166 -6.51 -5.28 -4.01
N ARG A 167 -6.98 -5.31 -5.25
CA ARG A 167 -7.44 -4.15 -6.01
C ARG A 167 -8.81 -4.44 -6.58
N PHE A 168 -9.63 -3.41 -6.72
CA PHE A 168 -10.87 -3.51 -7.47
C PHE A 168 -11.20 -2.19 -8.18
N SER A 169 -11.98 -2.29 -9.26
CA SER A 169 -12.59 -1.13 -9.89
C SER A 169 -14.01 -1.42 -10.32
N ILE A 170 -14.84 -0.38 -10.31
CA ILE A 170 -16.21 -0.42 -10.80
C ILE A 170 -16.36 0.69 -11.81
N GLN A 171 -16.66 0.33 -13.05
CA GLN A 171 -16.96 1.26 -14.11
C GLN A 171 -18.45 1.19 -14.43
N ASN A 172 -19.11 2.32 -14.46
CA ASN A 172 -20.50 2.46 -14.88
C ASN A 172 -20.58 3.29 -16.16
N SER A 173 -21.44 2.87 -17.07
CA SER A 173 -21.74 3.56 -18.32
C SER A 173 -23.24 3.61 -18.50
N PHE A 174 -23.78 4.81 -18.57
CA PHE A 174 -25.19 5.09 -18.81
C PHE A 174 -25.33 5.78 -20.16
N ARG A 175 -26.16 5.26 -21.04
CA ARG A 175 -26.51 5.88 -22.32
C ARG A 175 -27.99 6.19 -22.33
N TYR A 176 -28.30 7.42 -22.63
CA TYR A 176 -29.67 7.87 -22.83
C TYR A 176 -29.78 8.68 -24.14
N LYS A 177 -30.37 8.09 -25.17
CA LYS A 177 -30.43 8.68 -26.52
C LYS A 177 -29.00 9.06 -26.99
N ASN A 178 -28.74 10.35 -27.13
CA ASN A 178 -27.46 10.89 -27.59
C ASN A 178 -26.45 11.19 -26.46
N TRP A 179 -26.89 11.09 -25.21
CA TRP A 179 -26.05 11.32 -24.03
C TRP A 179 -25.36 10.04 -23.56
N GLU A 180 -24.14 10.18 -23.11
CA GLU A 180 -23.43 9.11 -22.44
C GLU A 180 -22.74 9.67 -21.19
N PHE A 181 -23.03 9.07 -20.04
CA PHE A 181 -22.41 9.38 -18.76
C PHE A 181 -21.62 8.16 -18.28
N LYS A 182 -20.35 8.35 -17.98
CA LYS A 182 -19.47 7.31 -17.46
C LYS A 182 -18.78 7.78 -16.19
N PHE A 183 -18.62 6.86 -15.24
CA PHE A 183 -17.72 7.08 -14.14
C PHE A 183 -17.01 5.79 -13.74
N MET A 184 -15.82 5.93 -13.17
CA MET A 184 -15.01 4.82 -12.67
C MET A 184 -14.58 5.10 -11.24
N ILE A 185 -14.83 4.13 -10.36
CA ILE A 185 -14.28 4.06 -9.01
C ILE A 185 -13.14 3.06 -9.06
N ASN A 186 -11.97 3.45 -8.56
CA ASN A 186 -10.80 2.59 -8.43
C ASN A 186 -10.37 2.50 -6.98
N SER A 187 -9.90 1.33 -6.56
CA SER A 187 -9.50 1.09 -5.20
C SER A 187 -8.28 0.16 -5.12
N VAL A 188 -7.35 0.51 -4.28
CA VAL A 188 -6.25 -0.34 -3.85
C VAL A 188 -6.37 -0.51 -2.34
N GLN A 189 -6.37 -1.75 -1.86
CA GLN A 189 -6.57 -2.06 -0.46
C GLN A 189 -5.37 -2.79 0.13
N GLY A 190 -4.94 -2.37 1.31
CA GLY A 190 -3.72 -2.86 1.96
C GLY A 190 -2.46 -2.18 1.42
N GLY A 191 -1.33 -2.75 1.81
CA GLY A 191 -0.02 -2.14 1.62
C GLY A 191 0.28 -1.14 2.72
N LYS A 192 1.40 -1.33 3.41
CA LYS A 192 1.91 -0.39 4.39
C LYS A 192 3.22 0.21 3.91
N ASN A 193 3.41 1.48 4.15
CA ASN A 193 4.68 2.15 3.93
C ASN A 193 4.81 3.32 4.89
N TYR A 194 5.99 3.85 5.03
CA TYR A 194 6.21 5.13 5.66
C TYR A 194 6.34 6.21 4.57
N TYR A 195 5.94 7.40 4.93
CA TYR A 195 5.87 8.52 4.00
C TYR A 195 7.24 9.15 3.70
N TYR A 196 7.40 9.71 2.50
CA TYR A 196 8.65 10.34 2.02
C TYR A 196 9.19 11.48 2.88
N GLY A 197 8.35 12.23 3.49
CA GLY A 197 8.75 13.23 4.43
C GLY A 197 8.62 12.68 5.82
N GLN A 198 9.25 11.53 6.14
CA GLN A 198 9.24 11.13 7.54
C GLN A 198 9.40 12.39 8.38
N PRO A 199 8.33 12.85 9.06
CA PRO A 199 8.45 14.02 9.89
C PRO A 199 9.38 13.74 11.07
N GLY A 200 10.37 12.98 10.87
CA GLY A 200 11.16 12.43 11.90
C GLY A 200 12.64 12.69 11.76
N LYS A 201 13.16 12.42 10.61
CA LYS A 201 14.61 12.50 10.41
C LYS A 201 15.05 13.91 10.06
N ASP A 202 14.24 14.60 9.26
CA ASP A 202 14.60 15.91 8.75
C ASP A 202 14.14 17.06 9.64
N LEU A 203 13.07 16.84 10.42
CA LEU A 203 12.56 17.85 11.36
C LEU A 203 13.31 17.90 12.70
N ALA A 204 14.13 16.89 12.99
CA ALA A 204 14.99 16.93 14.17
C ALA A 204 16.26 17.75 13.94
N ASN A 205 16.62 18.03 12.70
CA ASN A 205 17.73 18.91 12.37
C ASN A 205 17.17 20.30 12.01
N PRO A 206 17.37 21.33 12.86
CA PRO A 206 16.89 22.69 12.60
C PRO A 206 17.34 23.24 11.25
N ASP A 207 18.50 22.84 10.76
CA ASP A 207 19.06 23.30 9.48
C ASP A 207 18.29 22.74 8.28
N ASN A 208 17.60 21.61 8.42
CA ASN A 208 16.81 21.00 7.35
C ASN A 208 15.37 21.51 7.29
N ILE A 209 14.85 22.09 8.38
CA ILE A 209 13.48 22.64 8.43
C ILE A 209 13.29 23.76 7.40
N TYR A 210 14.34 24.54 7.14
CA TYR A 210 14.29 25.68 6.24
C TYR A 210 14.49 25.32 4.75
N GLN A 211 14.88 24.08 4.45
CA GLN A 211 15.25 23.65 3.10
C GLN A 211 14.16 22.82 2.41
N ASN A 212 13.17 22.31 3.15
CA ASN A 212 12.16 21.42 2.62
C ASN A 212 10.78 22.05 2.69
N ASN A 213 10.01 21.90 1.62
CA ASN A 213 8.58 22.16 1.65
C ASN A 213 7.92 21.11 2.54
N LEU A 214 7.62 21.49 3.76
CA LEU A 214 6.90 20.63 4.69
C LEU A 214 5.40 20.87 4.49
N PHE A 215 4.64 19.76 4.43
CA PHE A 215 3.20 19.96 4.55
C PHE A 215 2.79 20.01 6.01
N ASN A 216 1.59 20.57 6.19
CA ASN A 216 0.93 20.58 7.47
C ASN A 216 0.56 19.13 7.84
N PHE A 217 1.26 18.53 8.77
CA PHE A 217 0.96 17.20 9.30
C PHE A 217 0.61 17.27 10.77
N ASP A 218 -0.17 16.30 11.20
CA ASP A 218 -0.72 16.17 12.54
C ASP A 218 0.36 15.66 13.51
N TYR A 219 1.07 16.55 14.21
CA TYR A 219 2.09 16.21 15.18
C TYR A 219 1.63 16.46 16.63
N TRP A 220 2.23 15.72 17.54
CA TRP A 220 1.89 15.75 18.95
C TRP A 220 2.27 17.09 19.60
N THR A 221 1.32 17.66 20.34
CA THR A 221 1.51 18.73 21.30
C THR A 221 0.66 18.44 22.55
N PRO A 222 0.87 19.14 23.69
CA PRO A 222 -0.01 18.99 24.85
C PRO A 222 -1.49 19.21 24.53
N GLU A 223 -1.80 20.08 23.58
CA GLU A 223 -3.16 20.40 23.13
C GLU A 223 -3.67 19.40 22.07
N ASN A 224 -2.78 18.63 21.45
CA ASN A 224 -3.08 17.60 20.46
C ASN A 224 -2.46 16.25 20.83
N PRO A 225 -2.89 15.63 21.94
CA PRO A 225 -2.25 14.41 22.48
C PRO A 225 -2.51 13.14 21.64
N ASN A 226 -3.48 13.17 20.74
CA ASN A 226 -3.87 12.04 19.88
C ASN A 226 -3.31 12.16 18.46
N ALA A 227 -2.33 13.05 18.25
CA ALA A 227 -1.69 13.23 16.95
C ALA A 227 -1.09 11.92 16.41
N ARG A 228 -1.05 11.81 15.10
CA ARG A 228 -0.45 10.65 14.40
C ARG A 228 1.07 10.63 14.52
N TYR A 229 1.69 11.80 14.47
CA TYR A 229 3.14 11.97 14.46
C TYR A 229 3.66 12.47 15.80
N ARG A 230 4.87 12.05 16.15
CA ARG A 230 5.54 12.50 17.38
C ARG A 230 5.77 14.01 17.41
N GLN A 231 6.09 14.54 18.58
CA GLN A 231 6.46 15.94 18.73
C GLN A 231 7.68 16.32 17.87
N LEU A 232 7.72 17.57 17.42
CA LEU A 232 8.81 18.13 16.65
C LEU A 232 10.09 18.28 17.50
N GLY A 233 11.24 18.13 16.85
CA GLY A 233 12.54 18.43 17.46
C GLY A 233 13.05 17.41 18.46
N TYR A 234 12.32 16.36 18.80
CA TYR A 234 12.77 15.36 19.76
C TYR A 234 13.35 14.11 19.07
N TYR A 235 14.53 13.72 19.50
CA TYR A 235 15.21 12.52 19.07
C TYR A 235 15.21 11.48 20.19
N THR A 236 14.70 10.29 19.94
CA THR A 236 14.84 9.16 20.87
C THR A 236 16.25 8.61 20.74
N GLN A 237 17.22 9.15 21.52
CA GLN A 237 18.60 8.70 21.44
C GLN A 237 18.84 7.34 22.08
N ALA A 238 17.97 6.93 23.01
CA ALA A 238 18.22 5.73 23.85
C ALA A 238 18.29 4.42 23.06
N LEU A 239 17.62 4.32 21.94
CA LEU A 239 17.58 3.08 21.15
C LEU A 239 18.40 3.15 19.87
N GLY A 240 19.02 4.28 19.56
CA GLY A 240 19.78 4.45 18.32
C GLY A 240 18.92 4.34 17.04
N TYR A 241 17.58 4.34 17.16
CA TYR A 241 16.66 4.14 16.05
C TYR A 241 15.67 5.29 15.92
N THR A 242 15.33 5.55 14.68
CA THR A 242 14.16 6.36 14.34
C THR A 242 12.99 5.41 14.09
N PHE A 243 11.96 5.47 14.90
CA PHE A 243 10.73 4.70 14.66
C PHE A 243 10.00 5.27 13.46
N SER A 244 9.58 4.38 12.55
CA SER A 244 8.88 4.76 11.34
C SER A 244 7.39 4.47 11.49
N PRO A 245 6.52 5.48 11.44
CA PRO A 245 5.08 5.28 11.47
C PRO A 245 4.60 4.73 10.12
N TYR A 246 4.46 3.40 10.04
CA TYR A 246 3.92 2.76 8.86
C TYR A 246 2.42 3.01 8.75
N VAL A 247 2.00 3.64 7.68
CA VAL A 247 0.61 3.99 7.38
C VAL A 247 0.06 3.10 6.28
N GLN A 248 -1.23 2.80 6.33
CA GLN A 248 -1.96 2.09 5.28
C GLN A 248 -2.03 2.95 4.02
N ARG A 249 -1.76 2.32 2.87
CA ARG A 249 -1.85 2.95 1.55
C ARG A 249 -3.17 2.66 0.83
N SER A 250 -4.16 2.21 1.58
CA SER A 250 -5.49 1.94 1.05
C SER A 250 -6.16 3.22 0.58
N PHE A 251 -6.82 3.15 -0.57
CA PHE A 251 -7.65 4.24 -1.04
C PHE A 251 -8.85 3.75 -1.84
N VAL A 252 -9.88 4.58 -1.90
CA VAL A 252 -11.00 4.51 -2.85
C VAL A 252 -11.07 5.85 -3.57
N ARG A 253 -11.07 5.82 -4.91
CA ARG A 253 -10.99 7.03 -5.74
C ARG A 253 -12.07 7.07 -6.80
N LEU A 254 -12.75 8.21 -6.92
CA LEU A 254 -13.52 8.54 -8.11
C LEU A 254 -12.53 9.02 -9.19
N GLN A 255 -12.09 8.06 -10.01
CA GLN A 255 -10.95 8.27 -10.90
C GLN A 255 -11.31 9.04 -12.16
N ASP A 256 -12.41 8.67 -12.78
CA ASP A 256 -12.87 9.29 -14.02
C ASP A 256 -14.37 9.55 -13.95
N VAL A 257 -14.79 10.72 -14.41
CA VAL A 257 -16.18 11.06 -14.66
C VAL A 257 -16.26 11.76 -16.01
N THR A 258 -17.02 11.21 -16.94
CA THR A 258 -17.17 11.75 -18.29
C THR A 258 -18.63 11.89 -18.65
N LEU A 259 -19.02 13.08 -19.07
CA LEU A 259 -20.30 13.33 -19.74
C LEU A 259 -20.03 13.65 -21.20
N SER A 260 -20.72 12.95 -22.10
CA SER A 260 -20.58 13.19 -23.55
C SER A 260 -21.91 13.24 -24.26
N TYR A 261 -21.92 13.95 -25.37
CA TYR A 261 -23.06 14.13 -26.24
C TYR A 261 -22.67 13.85 -27.69
N ASN A 262 -23.37 12.92 -28.33
CA ASN A 262 -23.24 12.66 -29.76
C ASN A 262 -24.24 13.53 -30.52
N VAL A 263 -23.75 14.47 -31.31
CA VAL A 263 -24.60 15.36 -32.08
C VAL A 263 -25.35 14.57 -33.16
N PRO A 264 -26.68 14.69 -33.27
CA PRO A 264 -27.47 13.92 -34.25
C PRO A 264 -27.00 14.11 -35.68
N ALA A 265 -26.95 13.04 -36.45
CA ALA A 265 -26.55 13.08 -37.87
C ALA A 265 -27.43 14.00 -38.72
N SER A 266 -28.72 14.11 -38.39
CA SER A 266 -29.67 15.02 -39.06
C SER A 266 -29.28 16.49 -38.94
N PHE A 267 -28.61 16.87 -37.84
CA PHE A 267 -28.08 18.22 -37.67
C PHE A 267 -26.76 18.40 -38.45
N LEU A 268 -25.87 17.41 -38.34
CA LEU A 268 -24.52 17.46 -38.90
C LEU A 268 -24.48 17.41 -40.43
N SER A 269 -25.45 16.76 -41.05
CA SER A 269 -25.55 16.66 -42.52
C SER A 269 -25.64 18.04 -43.20
N LYS A 270 -26.21 19.03 -42.52
CA LYS A 270 -26.27 20.43 -43.00
C LYS A 270 -24.88 21.06 -43.15
N PHE A 271 -23.92 20.57 -42.39
CA PHE A 271 -22.54 21.08 -42.37
C PHE A 271 -21.55 20.12 -43.06
N LYS A 272 -22.03 19.06 -43.71
CA LYS A 272 -21.21 18.02 -44.33
C LYS A 272 -20.22 17.35 -43.33
N VAL A 273 -20.60 17.28 -42.05
CA VAL A 273 -19.86 16.62 -40.98
C VAL A 273 -20.48 15.26 -40.72
N ASN A 274 -19.69 14.20 -40.73
CA ASN A 274 -20.18 12.83 -40.56
C ASN A 274 -20.45 12.48 -39.10
N ARG A 275 -19.63 12.99 -38.18
CA ARG A 275 -19.74 12.70 -36.74
C ARG A 275 -19.14 13.84 -35.92
N LEU A 276 -19.82 14.20 -34.84
CA LEU A 276 -19.33 15.13 -33.83
C LEU A 276 -19.75 14.61 -32.44
N LYS A 277 -18.78 14.40 -31.59
CA LYS A 277 -18.97 14.05 -30.16
C LYS A 277 -18.36 15.16 -29.32
N LEU A 278 -19.14 15.75 -28.45
CA LEU A 278 -18.69 16.70 -27.44
C LEU A 278 -18.56 15.95 -26.11
N TYR A 279 -17.55 16.26 -25.32
CA TYR A 279 -17.41 15.65 -24.01
C TYR A 279 -16.68 16.56 -23.03
N VAL A 280 -16.94 16.35 -21.75
CA VAL A 280 -16.19 16.90 -20.62
C VAL A 280 -15.80 15.76 -19.70
N THR A 281 -14.55 15.77 -19.24
CA THR A 281 -14.00 14.73 -18.36
C THR A 281 -13.31 15.37 -17.16
N GLY A 282 -13.64 14.88 -15.98
CA GLY A 282 -12.91 15.12 -14.73
C GLY A 282 -12.14 13.88 -14.33
N LYS A 283 -10.90 14.05 -13.86
CA LYS A 283 -10.04 12.95 -13.38
C LYS A 283 -9.65 13.17 -11.94
N ASN A 284 -9.55 12.05 -11.19
CA ASN A 284 -9.12 12.05 -9.78
C ASN A 284 -9.90 13.04 -8.91
N LEU A 285 -11.24 13.09 -9.09
CA LEU A 285 -12.08 14.13 -8.48
C LEU A 285 -12.17 14.00 -6.97
N LEU A 286 -12.21 12.77 -6.45
CA LEU A 286 -12.32 12.49 -5.01
C LEU A 286 -11.46 11.28 -4.66
N THR A 287 -10.73 11.37 -3.56
CA THR A 287 -9.96 10.26 -3.00
C THR A 287 -10.22 10.15 -1.51
N PHE A 288 -10.59 8.97 -1.06
CA PHE A 288 -10.75 8.61 0.36
C PHE A 288 -9.57 7.73 0.75
N THR A 289 -8.74 8.17 1.67
CA THR A 289 -7.53 7.47 2.11
C THR A 289 -7.07 8.00 3.46
N ASP A 290 -6.41 7.14 4.23
CA ASP A 290 -5.66 7.53 5.43
C ASP A 290 -4.19 7.87 5.12
N TRP A 291 -3.79 7.73 3.86
CA TRP A 291 -2.44 8.02 3.39
C TRP A 291 -2.25 9.52 3.19
N ASP A 292 -1.31 10.11 3.91
CA ASP A 292 -0.99 11.56 3.89
C ASP A 292 0.10 11.89 2.86
N GLY A 293 0.63 10.88 2.17
CA GLY A 293 1.71 11.03 1.23
C GLY A 293 1.27 11.46 -0.16
N TRP A 294 2.27 11.64 -1.01
CA TRP A 294 2.05 11.90 -2.42
C TRP A 294 1.32 10.73 -3.10
N ASP A 295 0.56 11.08 -4.11
CA ASP A 295 -0.22 10.16 -4.93
C ASP A 295 0.65 9.49 -6.03
#